data_62ae1587f4ec3a2d578576247aa2d1d7
#
_entry.id   62ae1587f4ec3a2d578576247aa2d1d7
#
_cell.length_a   1.000
_cell.length_b   1.000
_cell.length_c   1.000
_cell.angle_alpha   90.00
_cell.angle_beta   90.00
_cell.angle_gamma   90.00
#
_symmetry.space_group_name_H-M   'P 1'
#
loop_
_entity.id
_entity.type
_entity.pdbx_description
1 polymer ?
#
loop_
_entity_poly.entity_id
_entity_poly.type
_entity_poly.pdbx_seq_one_letter_code
_entity_poly.pdbx_strand_id
1 'polypeptide(L)'
;MQTTFLTPDTPLPPPCAATIGFFDGVHRGHRYLISHVIDVAGAKGLEPAVVTFDNHPRQVLHSDYRPALLSTPAEKLALLGQTGAARCFVLHFDSRMAALPARQFIEDVLLGQLNVRHLVIGYDNRFGHDRAEGFDDYRRYGRAVGIDVEQWQPLEVGGVRVSSSVVRSLLLAGEVDMASRCLGYHYTVSGTVAHGRHVGTSLGFPTANIVPDDPLKLVPAAGVYAVEASIEGEERPLPAMLNIGTCPTFDGTATTIEAHVLDYSADLYGRRMGIAFVKRLRDERKFRTPAELASQLRHDIGHTREALAASQSSQNSQSSQSSQNSQK
;
A
#
# COMPACT_ATOMS: atom_id res chain seq x y z
N MET A 1 17.94 -2.78 1.52
CA MET A 1 17.57 -3.18 0.14
C MET A 1 18.17 -2.18 -0.85
N GLN A 2 18.92 -2.65 -1.83
CA GLN A 2 19.44 -1.82 -2.92
C GLN A 2 18.36 -1.72 -4.01
N THR A 3 17.92 -0.49 -4.35
CA THR A 3 16.95 -0.25 -5.42
C THR A 3 17.69 0.17 -6.69
N THR A 4 17.39 -0.49 -7.81
CA THR A 4 17.98 -0.22 -9.13
C THR A 4 16.85 -0.01 -10.14
N PHE A 5 16.80 1.17 -10.75
CA PHE A 5 15.97 1.44 -11.91
C PHE A 5 16.69 0.91 -13.14
N LEU A 6 16.09 -0.06 -13.81
CA LEU A 6 16.75 -0.76 -14.92
C LEU A 6 16.86 0.14 -16.14
N THR A 7 18.07 0.26 -16.66
CA THR A 7 18.40 0.94 -17.93
C THR A 7 19.23 0.01 -18.80
N PRO A 8 19.38 0.26 -20.12
CA PRO A 8 20.25 -0.54 -21.00
C PRO A 8 21.70 -0.64 -20.52
N ASP A 9 22.20 0.38 -19.80
CA ASP A 9 23.57 0.45 -19.29
C ASP A 9 23.71 -0.12 -17.88
N THR A 10 22.65 -0.69 -17.30
CA THR A 10 22.70 -1.28 -15.94
C THR A 10 23.62 -2.51 -15.98
N PRO A 11 24.67 -2.56 -15.12
CA PRO A 11 25.55 -3.71 -15.06
C PRO A 11 24.79 -4.97 -14.64
N LEU A 12 25.17 -6.13 -15.19
CA LEU A 12 24.57 -7.40 -14.80
C LEU A 12 24.77 -7.65 -13.31
N PRO A 13 23.67 -7.81 -12.53
CA PRO A 13 23.78 -8.04 -11.10
C PRO A 13 24.27 -9.46 -10.78
N PRO A 14 24.66 -9.73 -9.51
CA PRO A 14 24.90 -11.10 -9.04
C PRO A 14 23.70 -12.00 -9.27
N PRO A 15 23.91 -13.34 -9.40
CA PRO A 15 22.82 -14.30 -9.55
C PRO A 15 21.80 -14.16 -8.41
N CYS A 16 20.50 -14.14 -8.74
CA CYS A 16 19.46 -13.92 -7.75
C CYS A 16 18.30 -14.92 -7.85
N ALA A 17 17.62 -15.12 -6.70
CA ALA A 17 16.28 -15.65 -6.64
C ALA A 17 15.31 -14.48 -6.58
N ALA A 18 14.32 -14.44 -7.46
CA ALA A 18 13.45 -13.26 -7.61
C ALA A 18 11.96 -13.61 -7.58
N THR A 19 11.17 -12.63 -7.25
CA THR A 19 9.73 -12.62 -7.55
C THR A 19 9.38 -11.38 -8.35
N ILE A 20 8.32 -11.45 -9.14
CA ILE A 20 7.86 -10.36 -10.01
C ILE A 20 6.42 -9.99 -9.70
N GLY A 21 6.13 -8.69 -9.66
CA GLY A 21 4.78 -8.16 -9.49
C GLY A 21 4.73 -6.65 -9.41
N PHE A 22 3.54 -6.08 -9.46
CA PHE A 22 3.38 -4.64 -9.24
C PHE A 22 3.52 -4.27 -7.75
N PHE A 23 3.18 -5.19 -6.85
CA PHE A 23 3.31 -5.08 -5.39
C PHE A 23 2.59 -3.88 -4.78
N ASP A 24 1.43 -3.51 -5.33
CA ASP A 24 0.65 -2.40 -4.79
C ASP A 24 0.20 -2.67 -3.34
N GLY A 25 0.57 -1.76 -2.44
CA GLY A 25 0.29 -1.85 -1.01
C GLY A 25 1.16 -2.86 -0.24
N VAL A 26 2.08 -3.58 -0.88
CA VAL A 26 3.00 -4.57 -0.25
C VAL A 26 2.35 -5.32 0.92
N HIS A 27 1.12 -5.83 0.68
CA HIS A 27 0.28 -6.51 1.66
C HIS A 27 0.91 -7.81 2.18
N ARG A 28 0.36 -8.39 3.23
CA ARG A 28 0.88 -9.62 3.86
C ARG A 28 1.10 -10.77 2.89
N GLY A 29 0.24 -10.91 1.86
CA GLY A 29 0.44 -11.91 0.80
C GLY A 29 1.71 -11.65 -0.02
N HIS A 30 2.03 -10.39 -0.33
CA HIS A 30 3.29 -10.03 -0.99
C HIS A 30 4.49 -10.29 -0.07
N ARG A 31 4.40 -9.91 1.21
CA ARG A 31 5.47 -10.17 2.20
C ARG A 31 5.71 -11.66 2.40
N TYR A 32 4.66 -12.48 2.41
CA TYR A 32 4.72 -13.93 2.49
C TYR A 32 5.43 -14.55 1.28
N LEU A 33 5.12 -14.07 0.07
CA LEU A 33 5.83 -14.48 -1.15
C LEU A 33 7.31 -14.07 -1.12
N ILE A 34 7.60 -12.85 -0.71
CA ILE A 34 8.99 -12.33 -0.63
C ILE A 34 9.79 -13.07 0.46
N SER A 35 9.18 -13.42 1.60
CA SER A 35 9.84 -14.24 2.63
C SER A 35 10.28 -15.59 2.06
N HIS A 36 9.43 -16.26 1.28
CA HIS A 36 9.81 -17.51 0.63
C HIS A 36 10.96 -17.32 -0.38
N VAL A 37 10.98 -16.23 -1.13
CA VAL A 37 12.13 -15.89 -2.01
C VAL A 37 13.44 -15.77 -1.22
N ILE A 38 13.37 -15.15 -0.04
CA ILE A 38 14.54 -15.00 0.85
C ILE A 38 15.05 -16.38 1.32
N ASP A 39 14.13 -17.27 1.72
CA ASP A 39 14.46 -18.62 2.16
C ASP A 39 15.10 -19.43 1.01
N VAL A 40 14.53 -19.38 -0.17
CA VAL A 40 15.07 -20.04 -1.38
C VAL A 40 16.45 -19.47 -1.75
N ALA A 41 16.60 -18.16 -1.70
CA ALA A 41 17.86 -17.49 -1.99
C ALA A 41 18.96 -17.96 -1.03
N GLY A 42 18.67 -17.97 0.27
CA GLY A 42 19.60 -18.47 1.29
C GLY A 42 20.01 -19.92 1.08
N ALA A 43 19.05 -20.81 0.77
CA ALA A 43 19.32 -22.23 0.52
C ALA A 43 20.15 -22.48 -0.74
N LYS A 44 20.08 -21.60 -1.74
CA LYS A 44 20.77 -21.75 -3.05
C LYS A 44 22.02 -20.87 -3.18
N GLY A 45 22.37 -20.06 -2.18
CA GLY A 45 23.50 -19.12 -2.26
C GLY A 45 23.27 -18.00 -3.28
N LEU A 46 22.00 -17.57 -3.45
CA LEU A 46 21.58 -16.52 -4.37
C LEU A 46 21.24 -15.23 -3.58
N GLU A 47 21.20 -14.08 -4.26
CA GLU A 47 20.67 -12.86 -3.65
C GLU A 47 19.13 -12.82 -3.77
N PRO A 48 18.37 -12.50 -2.68
CA PRO A 48 16.94 -12.34 -2.77
C PRO A 48 16.56 -11.01 -3.43
N ALA A 49 15.73 -11.05 -4.46
CA ALA A 49 15.36 -9.91 -5.27
C ALA A 49 13.85 -9.79 -5.48
N VAL A 50 13.38 -8.56 -5.59
CA VAL A 50 12.02 -8.21 -6.02
C VAL A 50 12.10 -7.46 -7.34
N VAL A 51 11.31 -7.88 -8.33
CA VAL A 51 11.17 -7.20 -9.61
C VAL A 51 9.81 -6.53 -9.65
N THR A 52 9.79 -5.21 -9.77
CA THR A 52 8.56 -4.41 -9.82
C THR A 52 8.58 -3.41 -10.97
N PHE A 53 7.53 -2.63 -11.13
CA PHE A 53 7.34 -1.68 -12.23
C PHE A 53 7.13 -0.28 -11.69
N ASP A 54 7.60 0.73 -12.40
CA ASP A 54 7.37 2.15 -12.11
C ASP A 54 5.92 2.56 -12.43
N ASN A 55 5.38 2.11 -13.56
CA ASN A 55 4.02 2.38 -14.00
C ASN A 55 3.09 1.19 -13.77
N HIS A 56 1.81 1.48 -13.50
CA HIS A 56 0.81 0.41 -13.38
C HIS A 56 0.53 -0.20 -14.76
N PRO A 57 0.71 -1.53 -14.97
CA PRO A 57 0.57 -2.16 -16.29
C PRO A 57 -0.73 -1.85 -17.03
N ARG A 58 -1.87 -1.79 -16.31
CA ARG A 58 -3.16 -1.44 -16.92
C ARG A 58 -3.25 0.01 -17.40
N GLN A 59 -2.47 0.93 -16.84
CA GLN A 59 -2.42 2.32 -17.26
C GLN A 59 -1.79 2.46 -18.64
N VAL A 60 -0.76 1.66 -18.91
CA VAL A 60 -0.08 1.64 -20.20
C VAL A 60 -0.93 0.94 -21.27
N LEU A 61 -1.64 -0.14 -20.88
CA LEU A 61 -2.49 -0.90 -21.80
C LEU A 61 -3.82 -0.19 -22.13
N HIS A 62 -4.33 0.64 -21.20
CA HIS A 62 -5.60 1.34 -21.31
C HIS A 62 -5.41 2.78 -20.84
N SER A 63 -5.29 3.74 -21.77
CA SER A 63 -4.99 5.16 -21.49
C SER A 63 -5.99 5.83 -20.54
N ASP A 64 -7.25 5.39 -20.57
CA ASP A 64 -8.33 5.94 -19.74
C ASP A 64 -8.42 5.30 -18.34
N TYR A 65 -7.65 4.23 -18.11
CA TYR A 65 -7.65 3.56 -16.82
C TYR A 65 -6.93 4.40 -15.75
N ARG A 66 -7.65 4.76 -14.69
CA ARG A 66 -7.11 5.43 -13.50
C ARG A 66 -7.04 4.42 -12.36
N PRO A 67 -5.86 3.90 -12.01
CA PRO A 67 -5.73 2.97 -10.90
C PRO A 67 -6.02 3.69 -9.58
N ALA A 68 -6.79 3.05 -8.69
CA ALA A 68 -6.87 3.43 -7.30
C ALA A 68 -5.71 2.75 -6.56
N LEU A 69 -4.58 3.44 -6.42
CA LEU A 69 -3.35 2.88 -5.85
C LEU A 69 -3.45 2.72 -4.33
N LEU A 70 -3.03 1.57 -3.82
CA LEU A 70 -2.87 1.34 -2.37
C LEU A 70 -1.60 2.01 -1.84
N SER A 71 -0.59 2.15 -2.68
CA SER A 71 0.67 2.82 -2.35
C SER A 71 1.16 3.65 -3.52
N THR A 72 1.66 4.85 -3.24
CA THR A 72 2.42 5.62 -4.22
C THR A 72 3.71 4.88 -4.58
N PRO A 73 4.40 5.21 -5.68
CA PRO A 73 5.68 4.59 -6.02
C PRO A 73 6.72 4.69 -4.89
N ALA A 74 6.80 5.84 -4.22
CA ALA A 74 7.72 6.06 -3.09
C ALA A 74 7.34 5.21 -1.87
N GLU A 75 6.06 5.18 -1.49
CA GLU A 75 5.55 4.33 -0.41
C GLU A 75 5.81 2.83 -0.70
N LYS A 76 5.57 2.40 -1.94
CA LYS A 76 5.82 1.02 -2.36
C LYS A 76 7.28 0.63 -2.16
N LEU A 77 8.22 1.45 -2.62
CA LEU A 77 9.65 1.17 -2.46
C LEU A 77 10.08 1.17 -0.97
N ALA A 78 9.55 2.09 -0.18
CA ALA A 78 9.79 2.12 1.27
C ALA A 78 9.26 0.85 1.96
N LEU A 79 8.05 0.39 1.60
CA LEU A 79 7.45 -0.85 2.12
C LEU A 79 8.20 -2.10 1.69
N LEU A 80 8.67 -2.16 0.43
CA LEU A 80 9.52 -3.24 -0.07
C LEU A 80 10.86 -3.26 0.67
N GLY A 81 11.42 -2.10 1.00
CA GLY A 81 12.65 -1.98 1.79
C GLY A 81 12.58 -2.65 3.17
N GLN A 82 11.38 -2.82 3.71
CA GLN A 82 11.14 -3.47 5.00
C GLN A 82 10.98 -4.99 4.93
N THR A 83 11.03 -5.60 3.72
CA THR A 83 10.75 -7.03 3.54
C THR A 83 11.93 -7.95 3.81
N GLY A 84 13.17 -7.42 3.88
CA GLY A 84 14.40 -8.19 3.99
C GLY A 84 14.99 -8.60 2.64
N ALA A 85 14.37 -8.32 1.51
CA ALA A 85 14.96 -8.53 0.19
C ALA A 85 16.24 -7.69 0.04
N ALA A 86 17.29 -8.25 -0.56
CA ALA A 86 18.54 -7.54 -0.78
C ALA A 86 18.44 -6.52 -1.91
N ARG A 87 17.70 -6.86 -2.97
CA ARG A 87 17.54 -6.03 -4.17
C ARG A 87 16.10 -5.78 -4.55
N CYS A 88 15.85 -4.61 -5.14
CA CYS A 88 14.63 -4.27 -5.83
C CYS A 88 14.98 -3.73 -7.22
N PHE A 89 14.55 -4.43 -8.26
CA PHE A 89 14.68 -3.98 -9.64
C PHE A 89 13.36 -3.31 -10.05
N VAL A 90 13.45 -2.06 -10.47
CA VAL A 90 12.31 -1.30 -10.99
C VAL A 90 12.41 -1.23 -12.50
N LEU A 91 11.49 -1.91 -13.17
CA LEU A 91 11.40 -1.92 -14.62
C LEU A 91 10.50 -0.79 -15.10
N HIS A 92 10.91 -0.13 -16.18
CA HIS A 92 10.03 0.81 -16.88
C HIS A 92 8.99 0.03 -17.69
N PHE A 93 7.72 0.15 -17.30
CA PHE A 93 6.63 -0.53 -18.01
C PHE A 93 6.06 0.40 -19.09
N ASP A 94 6.45 0.18 -20.30
CA ASP A 94 5.99 0.89 -21.52
C ASP A 94 5.30 -0.07 -22.51
N SER A 95 4.90 0.44 -23.67
CA SER A 95 4.28 -0.36 -24.73
C SER A 95 5.20 -1.46 -25.29
N ARG A 96 6.53 -1.27 -25.26
CA ARG A 96 7.51 -2.28 -25.71
C ARG A 96 7.56 -3.43 -24.72
N MET A 97 7.67 -3.12 -23.41
CA MET A 97 7.62 -4.12 -22.34
C MET A 97 6.30 -4.88 -22.37
N ALA A 98 5.18 -4.18 -22.56
CA ALA A 98 3.85 -4.78 -22.66
C ALA A 98 3.69 -5.73 -23.86
N ALA A 99 4.43 -5.53 -24.93
CA ALA A 99 4.40 -6.35 -26.16
C ALA A 99 5.28 -7.61 -26.07
N LEU A 100 6.13 -7.75 -25.04
CA LEU A 100 7.02 -8.93 -24.91
C LEU A 100 6.22 -10.20 -24.64
N PRO A 101 6.40 -11.27 -25.44
CA PRO A 101 5.97 -12.62 -25.09
C PRO A 101 6.62 -13.07 -23.77
N ALA A 102 5.94 -13.91 -22.99
CA ALA A 102 6.47 -14.37 -21.71
C ALA A 102 7.82 -15.05 -21.84
N ARG A 103 8.02 -15.86 -22.89
CA ARG A 103 9.30 -16.50 -23.17
C ARG A 103 10.43 -15.47 -23.32
N GLN A 104 10.23 -14.44 -24.15
CA GLN A 104 11.24 -13.42 -24.39
C GLN A 104 11.50 -12.59 -23.11
N PHE A 105 10.47 -12.30 -22.33
CA PHE A 105 10.65 -11.65 -21.03
C PHE A 105 11.51 -12.47 -20.08
N ILE A 106 11.34 -13.80 -20.03
CA ILE A 106 12.18 -14.71 -19.22
C ILE A 106 13.62 -14.72 -19.72
N GLU A 107 13.83 -14.86 -21.04
CA GLU A 107 15.15 -14.98 -21.66
C GLU A 107 15.92 -13.66 -21.58
N ASP A 108 15.34 -12.56 -22.07
CA ASP A 108 16.06 -11.29 -22.27
C ASP A 108 16.11 -10.44 -20.99
N VAL A 109 14.99 -10.38 -20.24
CA VAL A 109 14.89 -9.51 -19.07
C VAL A 109 15.31 -10.25 -17.81
N LEU A 110 14.61 -11.34 -17.46
CA LEU A 110 14.88 -12.00 -16.18
C LEU A 110 16.27 -12.64 -16.14
N LEU A 111 16.65 -13.37 -17.19
CA LEU A 111 18.00 -13.97 -17.26
C LEU A 111 19.03 -12.96 -17.73
N GLY A 112 18.80 -12.34 -18.90
CA GLY A 112 19.82 -11.55 -19.60
C GLY A 112 20.18 -10.25 -18.90
N GLN A 113 19.22 -9.57 -18.29
CA GLN A 113 19.46 -8.26 -17.65
C GLN A 113 19.50 -8.35 -16.12
N LEU A 114 18.74 -9.26 -15.50
CA LEU A 114 18.61 -9.35 -14.04
C LEU A 114 19.32 -10.56 -13.44
N ASN A 115 19.90 -11.45 -14.26
CA ASN A 115 20.61 -12.66 -13.82
C ASN A 115 19.80 -13.54 -12.85
N VAL A 116 18.48 -13.64 -13.08
CA VAL A 116 17.59 -14.47 -12.28
C VAL A 116 17.92 -15.95 -12.56
N ARG A 117 18.12 -16.72 -11.49
CA ARG A 117 18.38 -18.19 -11.55
C ARG A 117 17.24 -18.99 -10.93
N HIS A 118 16.45 -18.36 -10.07
CA HIS A 118 15.25 -18.95 -9.50
C HIS A 118 14.15 -17.89 -9.48
N LEU A 119 12.98 -18.20 -10.05
CA LEU A 119 11.83 -17.32 -10.12
C LEU A 119 10.68 -17.92 -9.32
N VAL A 120 10.23 -17.21 -8.29
CA VAL A 120 9.03 -17.55 -7.52
C VAL A 120 7.90 -16.63 -7.96
N ILE A 121 6.79 -17.17 -8.44
CA ILE A 121 5.63 -16.41 -8.87
C ILE A 121 4.44 -16.65 -7.96
N GLY A 122 3.65 -15.60 -7.71
CA GLY A 122 2.38 -15.73 -6.99
C GLY A 122 1.35 -16.56 -7.78
N TYR A 123 0.42 -17.17 -7.08
CA TYR A 123 -0.57 -18.09 -7.62
C TYR A 123 -1.37 -17.53 -8.81
N ASP A 124 -1.71 -16.24 -8.79
CA ASP A 124 -2.52 -15.55 -9.80
C ASP A 124 -1.71 -14.62 -10.71
N ASN A 125 -0.38 -14.62 -10.55
CA ASN A 125 0.49 -13.75 -11.34
C ASN A 125 0.64 -14.30 -12.76
N ARG A 126 0.33 -13.46 -13.74
CA ARG A 126 0.53 -13.73 -15.17
C ARG A 126 1.25 -12.56 -15.82
N PHE A 127 2.26 -12.87 -16.61
CA PHE A 127 3.01 -11.91 -17.41
C PHE A 127 3.12 -12.38 -18.86
N GLY A 128 3.62 -11.52 -19.75
CA GLY A 128 3.60 -11.72 -21.19
C GLY A 128 2.45 -10.99 -21.86
N HIS A 129 2.60 -10.71 -23.14
CA HIS A 129 1.77 -9.81 -23.94
C HIS A 129 0.26 -10.06 -23.82
N ASP A 130 -0.19 -11.26 -24.02
CA ASP A 130 -1.62 -11.63 -24.05
C ASP A 130 -2.09 -12.39 -22.82
N ARG A 131 -1.17 -12.68 -21.88
CA ARG A 131 -1.42 -13.48 -20.67
C ARG A 131 -2.07 -14.87 -20.96
N ALA A 132 -1.89 -15.37 -22.17
CA ALA A 132 -2.40 -16.68 -22.56
C ALA A 132 -1.62 -17.81 -21.89
N GLU A 133 -0.30 -17.58 -21.65
CA GLU A 133 0.56 -18.53 -20.99
C GLU A 133 0.30 -18.58 -19.48
N GLY A 134 0.51 -19.76 -18.91
CA GLY A 134 0.37 -20.05 -17.50
C GLY A 134 1.65 -20.56 -16.86
N PHE A 135 1.55 -21.04 -15.62
CA PHE A 135 2.67 -21.52 -14.83
C PHE A 135 3.49 -22.61 -15.54
N ASP A 136 2.84 -23.58 -16.20
CA ASP A 136 3.54 -24.66 -16.88
C ASP A 136 4.37 -24.16 -18.07
N ASP A 137 3.89 -23.13 -18.77
CA ASP A 137 4.65 -22.48 -19.84
C ASP A 137 5.86 -21.76 -19.30
N TYR A 138 5.72 -20.98 -18.22
CA TYR A 138 6.83 -20.29 -17.57
C TYR A 138 7.88 -21.26 -17.06
N ARG A 139 7.45 -22.40 -16.49
CA ARG A 139 8.32 -23.47 -16.05
C ARG A 139 9.10 -24.11 -17.21
N ARG A 140 8.42 -24.33 -18.35
CA ARG A 140 9.05 -24.84 -19.57
C ARG A 140 10.09 -23.87 -20.14
N TYR A 141 9.74 -22.58 -20.23
CA TYR A 141 10.64 -21.54 -20.72
C TYR A 141 11.84 -21.34 -19.79
N GLY A 142 11.62 -21.29 -18.49
CA GLY A 142 12.69 -21.16 -17.50
C GLY A 142 13.67 -22.32 -17.59
N ARG A 143 13.18 -23.56 -17.64
CA ARG A 143 14.06 -24.75 -17.79
C ARG A 143 14.93 -24.70 -19.03
N ALA A 144 14.42 -24.20 -20.15
CA ALA A 144 15.16 -24.11 -21.41
C ALA A 144 16.37 -23.18 -21.30
N VAL A 145 16.37 -22.23 -20.37
CA VAL A 145 17.44 -21.24 -20.19
C VAL A 145 18.13 -21.32 -18.82
N GLY A 146 17.84 -22.36 -18.03
CA GLY A 146 18.48 -22.59 -16.73
C GLY A 146 17.93 -21.76 -15.58
N ILE A 147 16.65 -21.33 -15.64
CA ILE A 147 15.91 -20.70 -14.55
C ILE A 147 14.95 -21.74 -13.95
N ASP A 148 15.05 -22.00 -12.65
CA ASP A 148 14.02 -22.72 -11.91
C ASP A 148 12.80 -21.81 -11.71
N VAL A 149 11.60 -22.29 -12.03
CA VAL A 149 10.35 -21.54 -11.84
C VAL A 149 9.45 -22.29 -10.87
N GLU A 150 9.04 -21.60 -9.81
CA GLU A 150 8.19 -22.11 -8.74
C GLU A 150 6.93 -21.22 -8.57
N GLN A 151 5.79 -21.85 -8.26
CA GLN A 151 4.56 -21.14 -7.94
C GLN A 151 4.29 -21.22 -6.45
N TRP A 152 4.06 -20.04 -5.82
CA TRP A 152 3.80 -19.95 -4.38
C TRP A 152 2.31 -19.80 -4.07
N GLN A 153 1.91 -20.35 -2.93
CA GLN A 153 0.50 -20.37 -2.51
C GLN A 153 0.03 -18.99 -1.99
N PRO A 154 -1.27 -18.67 -2.12
CA PRO A 154 -1.84 -17.47 -1.56
C PRO A 154 -1.88 -17.52 -0.02
N LEU A 155 -1.75 -16.35 0.63
CA LEU A 155 -1.95 -16.19 2.06
C LEU A 155 -3.42 -15.88 2.35
N GLU A 156 -3.97 -16.50 3.40
CA GLU A 156 -5.27 -16.16 3.97
C GLU A 156 -5.11 -15.52 5.35
N VAL A 157 -5.92 -14.50 5.62
CA VAL A 157 -5.97 -13.79 6.90
C VAL A 157 -7.43 -13.64 7.31
N GLY A 158 -7.80 -14.24 8.45
CA GLY A 158 -9.18 -14.20 8.94
C GLY A 158 -10.19 -14.81 7.97
N GLY A 159 -9.82 -15.86 7.22
CA GLY A 159 -10.66 -16.49 6.20
C GLY A 159 -10.76 -15.71 4.87
N VAL A 160 -9.98 -14.65 4.72
CA VAL A 160 -9.94 -13.82 3.51
C VAL A 160 -8.62 -14.04 2.78
N ARG A 161 -8.69 -14.42 1.51
CA ARG A 161 -7.53 -14.51 0.63
C ARG A 161 -6.99 -13.11 0.34
N VAL A 162 -5.76 -12.84 0.78
CA VAL A 162 -5.16 -11.51 0.69
C VAL A 162 -4.72 -11.19 -0.73
N SER A 163 -5.24 -10.09 -1.28
CA SER A 163 -4.80 -9.51 -2.56
C SER A 163 -5.02 -8.00 -2.58
N SER A 164 -4.34 -7.28 -3.48
CA SER A 164 -4.55 -5.82 -3.63
C SER A 164 -5.98 -5.47 -3.99
N SER A 165 -6.69 -6.33 -4.75
CA SER A 165 -8.11 -6.12 -5.10
C SER A 165 -9.02 -6.23 -3.87
N VAL A 166 -8.77 -7.20 -3.00
CA VAL A 166 -9.51 -7.37 -1.73
C VAL A 166 -9.26 -6.17 -0.82
N VAL A 167 -8.00 -5.73 -0.66
CA VAL A 167 -7.69 -4.55 0.17
C VAL A 167 -8.39 -3.30 -0.36
N ARG A 168 -8.41 -3.08 -1.70
CA ARG A 168 -9.17 -1.96 -2.28
C ARG A 168 -10.66 -2.03 -1.97
N SER A 169 -11.27 -3.20 -2.13
CA SER A 169 -12.69 -3.39 -1.82
C SER A 169 -13.00 -3.10 -0.36
N LEU A 170 -12.15 -3.54 0.57
CA LEU A 170 -12.31 -3.24 2.00
C LEU A 170 -12.21 -1.75 2.29
N LEU A 171 -11.23 -1.05 1.73
CA LEU A 171 -11.08 0.40 1.90
C LEU A 171 -12.26 1.18 1.31
N LEU A 172 -12.74 0.78 0.13
CA LEU A 172 -13.93 1.37 -0.51
C LEU A 172 -15.24 1.06 0.23
N ALA A 173 -15.28 0.02 1.06
CA ALA A 173 -16.36 -0.27 1.98
C ALA A 173 -16.20 0.42 3.35
N GLY A 174 -15.04 1.05 3.60
CA GLY A 174 -14.70 1.67 4.89
C GLY A 174 -14.21 0.70 5.96
N GLU A 175 -13.98 -0.57 5.61
CA GLU A 175 -13.49 -1.63 6.48
C GLU A 175 -11.96 -1.53 6.68
N VAL A 176 -11.53 -0.38 7.22
CA VAL A 176 -10.10 -0.03 7.32
C VAL A 176 -9.33 -0.91 8.29
N ASP A 177 -9.96 -1.45 9.32
CA ASP A 177 -9.38 -2.39 10.28
C ASP A 177 -9.09 -3.75 9.64
N MET A 178 -10.01 -4.28 8.82
CA MET A 178 -9.76 -5.52 8.08
C MET A 178 -8.75 -5.31 6.94
N ALA A 179 -8.77 -4.16 6.28
CA ALA A 179 -7.74 -3.76 5.33
C ALA A 179 -6.35 -3.74 5.99
N SER A 180 -6.24 -3.17 7.21
CA SER A 180 -5.00 -3.15 7.98
C SER A 180 -4.51 -4.56 8.34
N ARG A 181 -5.40 -5.49 8.68
CA ARG A 181 -5.05 -6.90 8.90
C ARG A 181 -4.49 -7.55 7.63
N CYS A 182 -5.07 -7.26 6.47
CA CYS A 182 -4.57 -7.77 5.18
C CYS A 182 -3.24 -7.13 4.78
N LEU A 183 -3.06 -5.84 5.06
CA LEU A 183 -1.82 -5.10 4.78
C LEU A 183 -0.68 -5.48 5.72
N GLY A 184 -0.98 -5.68 7.02
CA GLY A 184 0.00 -5.83 8.09
C GLY A 184 0.48 -4.49 8.67
N TYR A 185 -0.17 -3.39 8.28
CA TYR A 185 0.05 -2.02 8.77
C TYR A 185 -1.22 -1.19 8.57
N HIS A 186 -1.36 -0.06 9.26
CA HIS A 186 -2.47 0.85 9.05
C HIS A 186 -2.37 1.52 7.69
N TYR A 187 -3.45 1.45 6.90
CA TYR A 187 -3.52 2.14 5.61
C TYR A 187 -3.29 3.64 5.81
N THR A 188 -2.44 4.24 5.00
CA THR A 188 -2.05 5.65 5.17
C THR A 188 -2.32 6.44 3.90
N VAL A 189 -2.85 7.64 4.06
CA VAL A 189 -2.97 8.68 3.02
C VAL A 189 -2.15 9.88 3.47
N SER A 190 -1.17 10.28 2.66
CA SER A 190 -0.34 11.46 2.91
C SER A 190 -0.71 12.59 1.97
N GLY A 191 -0.60 13.82 2.48
CA GLY A 191 -0.91 15.02 1.71
C GLY A 191 -0.43 16.29 2.38
N THR A 192 -0.72 17.42 1.76
CA THR A 192 -0.43 18.74 2.28
C THR A 192 -1.69 19.39 2.84
N VAL A 193 -1.56 20.05 3.98
CA VAL A 193 -2.67 20.77 4.61
C VAL A 193 -2.96 22.06 3.84
N ALA A 194 -4.16 22.16 3.29
CA ALA A 194 -4.67 23.32 2.55
C ALA A 194 -5.73 24.09 3.35
N HIS A 195 -6.00 25.32 2.92
CA HIS A 195 -7.10 26.10 3.47
C HIS A 195 -8.45 25.48 3.14
N GLY A 196 -9.35 25.42 4.14
CA GLY A 196 -10.70 24.92 4.00
C GLY A 196 -11.76 25.98 4.31
N ARG A 197 -13.01 25.54 4.50
CA ARG A 197 -14.13 26.45 4.79
C ARG A 197 -14.20 26.93 6.25
N HIS A 198 -13.32 26.49 7.13
CA HIS A 198 -13.22 26.87 8.55
C HIS A 198 -14.47 26.64 9.42
N VAL A 199 -15.42 25.80 8.98
CA VAL A 199 -16.67 25.54 9.70
C VAL A 199 -16.40 24.92 11.08
N GLY A 200 -15.46 23.98 11.17
CA GLY A 200 -15.09 23.34 12.44
C GLY A 200 -14.52 24.33 13.46
N THR A 201 -13.75 25.33 13.02
CA THR A 201 -13.15 26.35 13.90
C THR A 201 -14.20 27.16 14.67
N SER A 202 -15.31 27.53 14.03
CA SER A 202 -16.43 28.27 14.67
C SER A 202 -17.13 27.46 15.76
N LEU A 203 -17.03 26.14 15.73
CA LEU A 203 -17.61 25.21 16.70
C LEU A 203 -16.62 24.75 17.79
N GLY A 204 -15.36 25.22 17.76
CA GLY A 204 -14.30 24.80 18.68
C GLY A 204 -13.59 23.51 18.28
N PHE A 205 -13.78 23.04 17.04
CA PHE A 205 -13.13 21.83 16.49
C PHE A 205 -12.37 22.19 15.19
N PRO A 206 -11.21 22.87 15.29
CA PRO A 206 -10.46 23.25 14.10
C PRO A 206 -10.05 22.00 13.31
N THR A 207 -10.22 22.05 11.99
CA THR A 207 -9.90 20.95 11.07
C THR A 207 -8.85 21.36 10.04
N ALA A 208 -7.92 20.45 9.75
CA ALA A 208 -6.96 20.53 8.67
C ALA A 208 -7.55 19.84 7.43
N ASN A 209 -7.60 20.55 6.29
CA ASN A 209 -8.02 19.96 5.02
C ASN A 209 -6.79 19.37 4.32
N ILE A 210 -6.84 18.07 4.00
CA ILE A 210 -5.72 17.35 3.42
C ILE A 210 -5.95 17.14 1.93
N VAL A 211 -5.01 17.63 1.13
CA VAL A 211 -4.96 17.35 -0.30
C VAL A 211 -3.94 16.23 -0.51
N PRO A 212 -4.35 15.03 -0.96
CA PRO A 212 -3.42 13.92 -1.19
C PRO A 212 -2.28 14.29 -2.13
N ASP A 213 -1.06 13.83 -1.82
CA ASP A 213 0.13 14.07 -2.65
C ASP A 213 0.02 13.42 -4.04
N ASP A 214 -0.71 12.32 -4.14
CA ASP A 214 -0.93 11.60 -5.40
C ASP A 214 -2.44 11.47 -5.66
N PRO A 215 -2.96 12.00 -6.78
CA PRO A 215 -4.38 11.92 -7.12
C PRO A 215 -4.87 10.50 -7.42
N LEU A 216 -3.96 9.54 -7.64
CA LEU A 216 -4.27 8.13 -7.85
C LEU A 216 -4.31 7.33 -6.53
N LYS A 217 -3.87 7.93 -5.41
CA LYS A 217 -3.93 7.29 -4.10
C LYS A 217 -5.39 7.04 -3.70
N LEU A 218 -5.71 5.79 -3.34
CA LEU A 218 -7.06 5.43 -2.91
C LEU A 218 -7.41 6.13 -1.60
N VAL A 219 -8.51 6.88 -1.60
CA VAL A 219 -9.12 7.43 -0.38
C VAL A 219 -10.22 6.46 0.06
N PRO A 220 -10.27 6.06 1.35
CA PRO A 220 -11.33 5.19 1.87
C PRO A 220 -12.73 5.78 1.71
N ALA A 221 -13.76 4.96 1.93
CA ALA A 221 -15.16 5.39 1.86
C ALA A 221 -15.45 6.62 2.70
N ALA A 222 -16.46 7.41 2.30
CA ALA A 222 -16.96 8.53 3.11
C ALA A 222 -17.39 8.05 4.51
N GLY A 223 -17.09 8.84 5.55
CA GLY A 223 -17.37 8.51 6.94
C GLY A 223 -16.42 9.19 7.92
N VAL A 224 -16.60 8.90 9.19
CA VAL A 224 -15.76 9.41 10.28
C VAL A 224 -14.88 8.28 10.80
N TYR A 225 -13.59 8.59 11.00
CA TYR A 225 -12.55 7.62 11.34
C TYR A 225 -11.72 8.06 12.54
N ALA A 226 -11.32 7.11 13.38
CA ALA A 226 -10.22 7.26 14.30
C ALA A 226 -8.91 7.02 13.53
N VAL A 227 -7.98 7.97 13.62
CA VAL A 227 -6.73 7.95 12.85
C VAL A 227 -5.56 8.43 13.70
N GLU A 228 -4.35 8.06 13.31
CA GLU A 228 -3.11 8.66 13.79
C GLU A 228 -2.58 9.63 12.74
N ALA A 229 -2.29 10.86 13.13
CA ALA A 229 -1.78 11.91 12.26
C ALA A 229 -0.27 12.10 12.49
N SER A 230 0.54 11.76 11.50
CA SER A 230 1.97 12.10 11.46
C SER A 230 2.13 13.48 10.82
N ILE A 231 2.61 14.46 11.56
CA ILE A 231 2.72 15.85 11.12
C ILE A 231 4.19 16.20 10.94
N GLU A 232 4.52 16.85 9.84
CA GLU A 232 5.88 17.33 9.58
C GLU A 232 6.35 18.23 10.73
N GLY A 233 7.54 17.92 11.30
CA GLY A 233 8.12 18.60 12.46
C GLY A 233 7.66 18.07 13.81
N GLU A 234 6.75 17.10 13.88
CA GLU A 234 6.39 16.40 15.11
C GLU A 234 7.10 15.03 15.18
N GLU A 235 7.61 14.68 16.36
CA GLU A 235 8.37 13.43 16.55
C GLU A 235 7.49 12.18 16.57
N ARG A 236 6.21 12.32 16.95
CA ARG A 236 5.29 11.18 17.12
C ARG A 236 3.95 11.45 16.46
N PRO A 237 3.30 10.40 15.95
CA PRO A 237 1.94 10.52 15.49
C PRO A 237 1.00 10.98 16.62
N LEU A 238 0.07 11.86 16.29
CA LEU A 238 -0.92 12.42 17.22
C LEU A 238 -2.29 11.78 16.97
N PRO A 239 -3.10 11.59 18.02
CA PRO A 239 -4.48 11.13 17.87
C PRO A 239 -5.30 12.16 17.10
N ALA A 240 -6.07 11.70 16.11
CA ALA A 240 -6.93 12.58 15.35
C ALA A 240 -8.24 11.88 14.96
N MET A 241 -9.28 12.67 14.80
CA MET A 241 -10.56 12.29 14.18
C MET A 241 -10.55 12.80 12.74
N LEU A 242 -10.88 11.94 11.79
CA LEU A 242 -10.93 12.28 10.37
C LEU A 242 -12.35 12.18 9.83
N ASN A 243 -12.79 13.15 9.05
CA ASN A 243 -13.99 13.08 8.22
C ASN A 243 -13.60 12.99 6.74
N ILE A 244 -14.05 11.94 6.07
CA ILE A 244 -14.06 11.87 4.61
C ILE A 244 -15.47 12.13 4.16
N GLY A 245 -15.67 13.26 3.45
CA GLY A 245 -16.97 13.70 2.97
C GLY A 245 -16.96 13.93 1.46
N THR A 246 -18.16 14.20 0.93
CA THR A 246 -18.36 14.60 -0.46
C THR A 246 -18.91 16.02 -0.52
N CYS A 247 -18.26 16.88 -1.29
CA CYS A 247 -18.71 18.25 -1.51
C CYS A 247 -19.12 18.41 -2.99
N PRO A 248 -20.35 18.90 -3.27
CA PRO A 248 -20.73 19.27 -4.63
C PRO A 248 -19.81 20.36 -5.17
N THR A 249 -19.34 20.18 -6.41
CA THR A 249 -18.56 21.17 -7.18
C THR A 249 -19.25 21.44 -8.50
N PHE A 250 -18.82 22.47 -9.24
CA PHE A 250 -19.37 22.78 -10.55
C PHE A 250 -19.16 21.64 -11.57
N ASP A 251 -18.10 20.82 -11.39
CA ASP A 251 -17.75 19.71 -12.28
C ASP A 251 -18.09 18.32 -11.72
N GLY A 252 -18.88 18.25 -10.62
CA GLY A 252 -19.27 16.98 -9.99
C GLY A 252 -19.20 16.99 -8.47
N THR A 253 -18.66 15.91 -7.88
CA THR A 253 -18.43 15.80 -6.44
C THR A 253 -16.96 15.65 -6.15
N ALA A 254 -16.40 16.51 -5.29
CA ALA A 254 -15.04 16.36 -4.78
C ALA A 254 -15.06 15.66 -3.42
N THR A 255 -14.11 14.75 -3.20
CA THR A 255 -13.87 14.16 -1.89
C THR A 255 -13.10 15.15 -1.02
N THR A 256 -13.58 15.41 0.20
CA THR A 256 -12.89 16.23 1.21
C THR A 256 -12.34 15.33 2.30
N ILE A 257 -11.13 15.63 2.77
CA ILE A 257 -10.45 14.90 3.84
C ILE A 257 -10.12 15.93 4.92
N GLU A 258 -10.85 15.89 6.04
CA GLU A 258 -10.74 16.87 7.11
C GLU A 258 -10.34 16.19 8.42
N ALA A 259 -9.16 16.52 8.95
CA ALA A 259 -8.64 15.98 10.19
C ALA A 259 -8.73 16.99 11.33
N HIS A 260 -9.32 16.59 12.45
CA HIS A 260 -9.24 17.28 13.72
C HIS A 260 -8.20 16.57 14.60
N VAL A 261 -7.02 17.19 14.78
CA VAL A 261 -5.97 16.66 15.64
C VAL A 261 -6.32 16.98 17.09
N LEU A 262 -6.38 15.94 17.92
CA LEU A 262 -6.82 16.09 19.32
C LEU A 262 -5.72 16.77 20.15
N ASP A 263 -6.13 17.69 21.01
CA ASP A 263 -5.24 18.40 21.95
C ASP A 263 -4.06 19.12 21.26
N TYR A 264 -4.26 19.58 20.02
CA TYR A 264 -3.25 20.24 19.21
C TYR A 264 -3.75 21.60 18.69
N SER A 265 -2.93 22.65 18.81
CA SER A 265 -3.36 24.04 18.50
C SER A 265 -2.40 24.82 17.59
N ALA A 266 -1.29 24.18 17.12
CA ALA A 266 -0.38 24.88 16.22
C ALA A 266 -0.95 25.00 14.81
N ASP A 267 -0.40 25.95 14.03
CA ASP A 267 -0.74 26.13 12.63
C ASP A 267 -0.23 24.94 11.79
N LEU A 268 -1.10 24.38 11.00
CA LEU A 268 -0.85 23.20 10.15
C LEU A 268 -0.78 23.54 8.66
N TYR A 269 -1.11 24.76 8.24
CA TYR A 269 -1.18 25.12 6.83
C TYR A 269 0.18 24.98 6.13
N GLY A 270 0.15 24.35 4.94
CA GLY A 270 1.34 24.07 4.15
C GLY A 270 2.21 22.91 4.65
N ARG A 271 1.95 22.38 5.87
CA ARG A 271 2.71 21.23 6.40
C ARG A 271 2.25 19.92 5.77
N ARG A 272 3.16 18.97 5.61
CA ARG A 272 2.81 17.60 5.24
C ARG A 272 2.19 16.86 6.41
N MET A 273 1.14 16.08 6.11
CA MET A 273 0.45 15.25 7.09
C MET A 273 0.17 13.86 6.50
N GLY A 274 0.56 12.81 7.24
CA GLY A 274 0.23 11.43 6.95
C GLY A 274 -0.91 10.97 7.89
N ILE A 275 -1.96 10.39 7.33
CA ILE A 275 -3.13 9.90 8.07
C ILE A 275 -3.14 8.37 8.03
N ALA A 276 -2.88 7.73 9.17
CA ALA A 276 -2.98 6.28 9.34
C ALA A 276 -4.37 5.91 9.88
N PHE A 277 -5.13 5.13 9.11
CA PHE A 277 -6.51 4.74 9.44
C PHE A 277 -6.53 3.57 10.42
N VAL A 278 -7.11 3.78 11.59
CA VAL A 278 -7.21 2.76 12.63
C VAL A 278 -8.58 2.10 12.65
N LYS A 279 -9.66 2.90 12.68
CA LYS A 279 -11.03 2.37 12.76
C LYS A 279 -12.04 3.34 12.15
N ARG A 280 -13.05 2.81 11.46
CA ARG A 280 -14.24 3.57 11.09
C ARG A 280 -15.16 3.69 12.28
N LEU A 281 -15.59 4.91 12.61
CA LEU A 281 -16.47 5.18 13.74
C LEU A 281 -17.94 5.18 13.33
N ARG A 282 -18.26 5.80 12.20
CA ARG A 282 -19.63 5.91 11.66
C ARG A 282 -19.66 6.42 10.22
N ASP A 283 -20.85 6.38 9.63
CA ASP A 283 -21.16 7.03 8.35
C ASP A 283 -21.22 8.55 8.49
N GLU A 284 -21.01 9.25 7.37
CA GLU A 284 -21.30 10.68 7.29
C GLU A 284 -22.81 10.93 7.45
N ARG A 285 -23.17 11.99 8.19
CA ARG A 285 -24.58 12.39 8.38
C ARG A 285 -24.72 13.89 8.42
N LYS A 286 -25.89 14.38 8.01
CA LYS A 286 -26.28 15.79 8.13
C LYS A 286 -26.88 16.06 9.52
N PHE A 287 -26.57 17.22 10.07
CA PHE A 287 -27.10 17.69 11.35
C PHE A 287 -28.07 18.88 11.10
N ARG A 288 -29.11 18.97 11.89
CA ARG A 288 -30.11 20.05 11.78
C ARG A 288 -29.62 21.34 12.42
N THR A 289 -28.79 21.24 13.46
CA THR A 289 -28.30 22.38 14.22
C THR A 289 -26.80 22.26 14.49
N PRO A 290 -26.09 23.41 14.67
CA PRO A 290 -24.70 23.41 15.11
C PRO A 290 -24.51 22.72 16.47
N ALA A 291 -25.48 22.79 17.38
CA ALA A 291 -25.43 22.16 18.69
C ALA A 291 -25.45 20.63 18.59
N GLU A 292 -26.27 20.05 17.69
CA GLU A 292 -26.27 18.61 17.41
C GLU A 292 -24.92 18.14 16.85
N LEU A 293 -24.35 18.91 15.91
CA LEU A 293 -23.02 18.62 15.35
C LEU A 293 -21.95 18.63 16.45
N ALA A 294 -21.89 19.68 17.27
CA ALA A 294 -20.94 19.81 18.36
C ALA A 294 -21.07 18.68 19.40
N SER A 295 -22.29 18.27 19.72
CA SER A 295 -22.54 17.13 20.62
C SER A 295 -21.98 15.81 20.01
N GLN A 296 -22.24 15.57 18.73
CA GLN A 296 -21.73 14.37 18.04
C GLN A 296 -20.22 14.37 17.95
N LEU A 297 -19.58 15.51 17.64
CA LEU A 297 -18.12 15.59 17.57
C LEU A 297 -17.46 15.25 18.91
N ARG A 298 -18.06 15.62 20.06
CA ARG A 298 -17.55 15.22 21.39
C ARG A 298 -17.62 13.69 21.58
N HIS A 299 -18.72 13.04 21.16
CA HIS A 299 -18.85 11.58 21.20
C HIS A 299 -17.80 10.92 20.28
N ASP A 300 -17.63 11.43 19.07
CA ASP A 300 -16.65 10.89 18.11
C ASP A 300 -15.22 11.00 18.63
N ILE A 301 -14.87 12.09 19.35
CA ILE A 301 -13.56 12.24 20.03
C ILE A 301 -13.39 11.16 21.11
N GLY A 302 -14.42 10.90 21.91
CA GLY A 302 -14.38 9.80 22.92
C GLY A 302 -14.10 8.46 22.27
N HIS A 303 -14.86 8.10 21.23
CA HIS A 303 -14.67 6.86 20.48
C HIS A 303 -13.29 6.80 19.76
N THR A 304 -12.78 7.96 19.31
CA THR A 304 -11.42 8.03 18.71
C THR A 304 -10.37 7.61 19.74
N ARG A 305 -10.41 8.18 20.95
CA ARG A 305 -9.47 7.84 22.01
C ARG A 305 -9.54 6.35 22.40
N GLU A 306 -10.74 5.80 22.53
CA GLU A 306 -10.96 4.38 22.83
C GLU A 306 -10.40 3.48 21.73
N ALA A 307 -10.68 3.78 20.44
CA ALA A 307 -10.21 3.00 19.32
C ALA A 307 -8.68 2.98 19.22
N LEU A 308 -8.03 4.13 19.43
CA LEU A 308 -6.58 4.25 19.38
C LEU A 308 -5.92 3.51 20.55
N ALA A 309 -6.46 3.61 21.77
CA ALA A 309 -5.95 2.87 22.94
C ALA A 309 -6.04 1.35 22.74
N ALA A 310 -7.15 0.86 22.17
CA ALA A 310 -7.34 -0.56 21.86
C ALA A 310 -6.34 -1.06 20.79
N SER A 311 -6.07 -0.24 19.77
CA SER A 311 -5.09 -0.55 18.72
C SER A 311 -3.67 -0.68 19.28
N GLN A 312 -3.25 0.24 20.13
CA GLN A 312 -1.92 0.23 20.76
C GLN A 312 -1.73 -0.98 21.67
N SER A 313 -2.74 -1.35 22.44
CA SER A 313 -2.72 -2.55 23.31
C SER A 313 -2.55 -3.83 22.49
N SER A 314 -3.21 -3.93 21.33
CA SER A 314 -3.11 -5.08 20.44
C SER A 314 -1.74 -5.21 19.77
N GLN A 315 -1.10 -4.08 19.41
CA GLN A 315 0.26 -4.06 18.84
C GLN A 315 1.31 -4.49 19.86
N ASN A 316 1.20 -4.03 21.10
CA ASN A 316 2.13 -4.39 22.18
C ASN A 316 2.05 -5.89 22.53
N SER A 317 0.87 -6.49 22.44
CA SER A 317 0.68 -7.93 22.68
C SER A 317 1.31 -8.80 21.59
N GLN A 318 1.28 -8.35 20.32
CA GLN A 318 1.89 -9.07 19.21
C GLN A 318 3.43 -8.98 19.19
N SER A 319 3.99 -7.83 19.56
CA SER A 319 5.44 -7.66 19.67
C SER A 319 6.05 -8.49 20.80
N SER A 320 5.33 -8.69 21.90
CA SER A 320 5.77 -9.54 23.02
C SER A 320 5.79 -11.03 22.67
N GLN A 321 4.85 -11.50 21.84
CA GLN A 321 4.80 -12.90 21.38
C GLN A 321 5.88 -13.24 20.33
N SER A 322 6.20 -12.31 19.43
CA SER A 322 7.26 -12.53 18.45
C SER A 322 8.66 -12.59 19.08
N SER A 323 8.90 -11.85 20.16
CA SER A 323 10.17 -11.89 20.91
C SER A 323 10.39 -13.20 21.66
N GLN A 324 9.32 -13.87 22.10
CA GLN A 324 9.41 -15.17 22.80
C GLN A 324 9.61 -16.36 21.84
N ASN A 325 9.15 -16.26 20.59
CA ASN A 325 9.37 -17.31 19.59
C ASN A 325 10.74 -17.26 18.90
N SER A 326 11.46 -16.15 19.01
CA SER A 326 12.83 -16.00 18.49
C SER A 326 13.92 -16.54 19.45
N GLN A 327 13.54 -16.96 20.65
CA GLN A 327 14.44 -17.51 21.68
C GLN A 327 14.28 -19.04 21.87
N LYS A 328 13.49 -19.70 21.06
CA LYS A 328 13.40 -21.18 20.98
C LYS A 328 13.93 -21.64 19.64
#